data_430a57a690f658dc3bf6d6473a3243ed
#
_entry.id   430a57a690f658dc3bf6d6473a3243ed
#
_cell.length_a   1.000
_cell.length_b   1.000
_cell.length_c   1.000
_cell.angle_alpha   90.00
_cell.angle_beta   90.00
_cell.angle_gamma   90.00
#
_symmetry.space_group_name_H-M   'P 1'
#
loop_
_entity.id
_entity.type
_entity.pdbx_description
1 polymer ?
#
loop_
_entity_poly.entity_id
_entity_poly.type
_entity_poly.pdbx_seq_one_letter_code
_entity_poly.pdbx_strand_id
1 'polypeptide(L)'
;KRRDYHDVLKGRLKHLAGWLQRETGGDVKVFVDTAPLMEKPLAMAAGLGWQGRHTNLVSRAQGSWFLLGAILTTAELAPDTPEIDHCGSCRRCLDICPTDAFPAPYQLDARRCISYLTIEHKGHIARDLRRAVGNRIFGCDDCLAVCPWNKFAQHAADQRFAVREEIDNPPLADLLGLDDAAFRARFAGTPIKRTGRDRFLRNV
;
A
#
# COMPACT_ATOMS: atom_id res chain seq x y z
N LYS A 1 14.20 8.32 6.02
CA LYS A 1 14.25 8.15 4.56
C LYS A 1 13.20 7.13 4.16
N ARG A 2 11.96 7.51 3.90
CA ARG A 2 10.98 6.54 3.35
C ARG A 2 11.47 6.06 1.99
N ARG A 3 12.30 5.04 1.99
CA ARG A 3 12.70 4.36 0.77
C ARG A 3 11.52 3.69 0.13
N ASP A 4 11.60 3.53 -1.16
CA ASP A 4 10.62 2.74 -1.92
C ASP A 4 10.56 1.33 -1.33
N TYR A 5 9.38 0.95 -0.83
CA TYR A 5 9.17 -0.34 -0.16
C TYR A 5 9.44 -1.53 -1.09
N HIS A 6 9.25 -1.36 -2.40
CA HIS A 6 9.55 -2.40 -3.37
C HIS A 6 11.01 -2.83 -3.26
N ASP A 7 11.94 -1.88 -3.16
CA ASP A 7 13.37 -2.19 -3.08
C ASP A 7 13.74 -2.79 -1.71
N VAL A 8 13.15 -2.24 -0.64
CA VAL A 8 13.41 -2.69 0.73
C VAL A 8 12.94 -4.12 0.94
N LEU A 9 11.70 -4.43 0.57
CA LEU A 9 11.12 -5.76 0.73
C LEU A 9 11.74 -6.78 -0.22
N LYS A 10 11.95 -6.39 -1.49
CA LYS A 10 12.54 -7.29 -2.49
C LYS A 10 13.92 -7.78 -2.08
N GLY A 11 14.74 -6.92 -1.45
CA GLY A 11 16.03 -7.33 -0.91
C GLY A 11 15.88 -8.43 0.17
N ARG A 12 14.99 -8.22 1.15
CA ARG A 12 14.71 -9.19 2.21
C ARG A 12 14.13 -10.50 1.67
N LEU A 13 13.17 -10.39 0.74
CA LEU A 13 12.57 -11.57 0.11
C LEU A 13 13.58 -12.38 -0.69
N LYS A 14 14.53 -11.74 -1.36
CA LYS A 14 15.60 -12.47 -2.07
C LYS A 14 16.48 -13.26 -1.10
N HIS A 15 16.79 -12.71 0.07
CA HIS A 15 17.54 -13.44 1.10
C HIS A 15 16.76 -14.67 1.60
N LEU A 16 15.47 -14.49 1.89
CA LEU A 16 14.59 -15.56 2.33
C LEU A 16 14.40 -16.61 1.24
N ALA A 17 14.18 -16.19 0.00
CA ALA A 17 14.05 -17.07 -1.16
C ALA A 17 15.32 -17.90 -1.41
N GLY A 18 16.50 -17.27 -1.30
CA GLY A 18 17.77 -17.99 -1.42
C GLY A 18 18.01 -19.00 -0.31
N TRP A 19 17.56 -18.70 0.91
CA TRP A 19 17.54 -19.68 2.00
C TRP A 19 16.58 -20.85 1.67
N LEU A 20 15.33 -20.55 1.31
CA LEU A 20 14.32 -21.56 0.96
C LEU A 20 14.82 -22.49 -0.17
N GLN A 21 15.44 -21.92 -1.21
CA GLN A 21 16.00 -22.69 -2.32
C GLN A 21 17.09 -23.67 -1.85
N ARG A 22 17.97 -23.24 -0.96
CA ARG A 22 19.03 -24.13 -0.42
C ARG A 22 18.46 -25.24 0.45
N GLU A 23 17.44 -24.97 1.25
CA GLU A 23 16.83 -25.96 2.16
C GLU A 23 15.99 -26.99 1.39
N THR A 24 15.32 -26.56 0.29
CA THR A 24 14.33 -27.43 -0.39
C THR A 24 14.78 -27.93 -1.76
N GLY A 25 15.78 -27.29 -2.36
CA GLY A 25 16.18 -27.55 -3.76
C GLY A 25 15.18 -27.01 -4.79
N GLY A 26 14.08 -26.40 -4.39
CA GLY A 26 13.06 -25.89 -5.30
C GLY A 26 13.43 -24.55 -5.93
N ASP A 27 12.89 -24.27 -7.11
CA ASP A 27 13.01 -22.95 -7.73
C ASP A 27 12.23 -21.90 -6.96
N VAL A 28 12.70 -20.64 -7.02
CA VAL A 28 12.07 -19.53 -6.31
C VAL A 28 11.97 -18.26 -7.17
N LYS A 29 10.88 -17.50 -7.01
CA LYS A 29 10.69 -16.21 -7.65
C LYS A 29 10.00 -15.23 -6.69
N VAL A 30 10.56 -14.03 -6.51
CA VAL A 30 10.06 -13.03 -5.55
C VAL A 30 9.28 -11.92 -6.23
N PHE A 31 8.20 -11.47 -5.59
CA PHE A 31 7.34 -10.38 -6.02
C PHE A 31 7.03 -9.43 -4.88
N VAL A 32 6.98 -8.16 -5.17
CA VAL A 32 6.53 -7.09 -4.28
C VAL A 32 5.75 -6.12 -5.13
N ASP A 33 4.42 -6.26 -5.21
CA ASP A 33 3.52 -5.37 -5.96
C ASP A 33 3.99 -5.09 -7.41
N THR A 34 4.65 -6.06 -8.04
CA THR A 34 5.28 -5.91 -9.36
C THR A 34 4.83 -6.96 -10.37
N ALA A 35 3.84 -7.75 -10.03
CA ALA A 35 3.26 -8.79 -10.88
C ALA A 35 1.74 -8.82 -10.70
N PRO A 36 0.99 -9.40 -11.64
CA PRO A 36 -0.46 -9.55 -11.52
C PRO A 36 -0.82 -10.68 -10.54
N LEU A 37 -0.29 -10.59 -9.32
CA LEU A 37 -0.60 -11.46 -8.20
C LEU A 37 -1.63 -10.78 -7.29
N MET A 38 -2.58 -11.54 -6.83
CA MET A 38 -3.56 -11.07 -5.84
C MET A 38 -3.02 -11.32 -4.42
N GLU A 39 -2.03 -10.51 -3.99
CA GLU A 39 -1.32 -10.74 -2.73
C GLU A 39 -2.25 -10.77 -1.51
N LYS A 40 -3.31 -9.96 -1.47
CA LYS A 40 -4.22 -9.90 -0.32
C LYS A 40 -5.03 -11.20 -0.16
N PRO A 41 -5.70 -11.75 -1.20
CA PRO A 41 -6.33 -13.07 -1.10
C PRO A 41 -5.35 -14.19 -0.78
N LEU A 42 -4.15 -14.19 -1.36
CA LEU A 42 -3.12 -15.18 -1.05
C LEU A 42 -2.67 -15.11 0.40
N ALA A 43 -2.46 -13.90 0.93
CA ALA A 43 -2.10 -13.70 2.33
C ALA A 43 -3.24 -14.15 3.30
N MET A 44 -4.50 -13.97 2.90
CA MET A 44 -5.64 -14.49 3.67
C MET A 44 -5.65 -16.03 3.65
N ALA A 45 -5.43 -16.64 2.50
CA ALA A 45 -5.34 -18.10 2.38
C ALA A 45 -4.16 -18.68 3.17
N ALA A 46 -3.08 -17.90 3.31
CA ALA A 46 -1.91 -18.25 4.12
C ALA A 46 -2.04 -17.88 5.62
N GLY A 47 -3.24 -17.55 6.10
CA GLY A 47 -3.47 -17.29 7.53
C GLY A 47 -2.83 -16.02 8.10
N LEU A 48 -2.29 -15.11 7.24
CA LEU A 48 -1.64 -13.88 7.70
C LEU A 48 -2.64 -12.82 8.19
N GLY A 49 -3.91 -12.97 7.83
CA GLY A 49 -5.00 -12.07 8.17
C GLY A 49 -6.18 -12.28 7.24
N TRP A 50 -7.19 -11.43 7.31
CA TRP A 50 -8.38 -11.47 6.45
C TRP A 50 -8.50 -10.22 5.60
N GLN A 51 -9.16 -10.31 4.46
CA GLN A 51 -9.57 -9.12 3.71
C GLN A 51 -10.69 -8.41 4.47
N GLY A 52 -10.39 -7.23 5.00
CA GLY A 52 -11.37 -6.42 5.71
C GLY A 52 -12.40 -5.80 4.77
N ARG A 53 -13.45 -5.17 5.35
CA ARG A 53 -14.51 -4.49 4.58
C ARG A 53 -13.99 -3.40 3.65
N HIS A 54 -12.81 -2.84 3.94
CA HIS A 54 -12.09 -1.86 3.08
C HIS A 54 -11.21 -2.51 2.01
N THR A 55 -11.34 -3.81 1.78
CA THR A 55 -10.60 -4.61 0.78
C THR A 55 -9.08 -4.73 0.98
N ASN A 56 -8.53 -4.17 2.05
CA ASN A 56 -7.14 -4.39 2.43
C ASN A 56 -7.03 -5.50 3.47
N LEU A 57 -5.84 -6.09 3.60
CA LEU A 57 -5.58 -7.14 4.57
C LEU A 57 -5.53 -6.57 5.99
N VAL A 58 -6.09 -7.29 6.94
CA VAL A 58 -6.09 -6.97 8.37
C VAL A 58 -5.54 -8.17 9.13
N SER A 59 -4.58 -7.94 9.99
CA SER A 59 -3.98 -8.95 10.86
C SER A 59 -4.39 -8.73 12.31
N ARG A 60 -4.66 -9.83 13.05
CA ARG A 60 -4.94 -9.77 14.48
C ARG A 60 -3.75 -9.25 15.29
N ALA A 61 -2.53 -9.50 14.82
CA ALA A 61 -1.30 -9.14 15.51
C ALA A 61 -0.72 -7.78 15.11
N GLN A 62 -1.04 -7.29 13.89
CA GLN A 62 -0.35 -6.14 13.29
C GLN A 62 -1.30 -5.04 12.77
N GLY A 63 -2.61 -5.23 12.90
CA GLY A 63 -3.58 -4.30 12.32
C GLY A 63 -3.60 -4.36 10.80
N SER A 64 -3.65 -3.19 10.14
CA SER A 64 -3.69 -3.09 8.67
C SER A 64 -2.51 -2.29 8.07
N TRP A 65 -1.53 -1.90 8.89
CA TRP A 65 -0.36 -1.11 8.50
C TRP A 65 0.85 -2.00 8.22
N PHE A 66 0.78 -2.85 7.22
CA PHE A 66 1.92 -3.66 6.80
C PHE A 66 1.96 -3.83 5.27
N LEU A 67 3.09 -4.22 4.77
CA LEU A 67 3.35 -4.41 3.35
C LEU A 67 3.46 -5.90 3.06
N LEU A 68 3.00 -6.31 1.87
CA LEU A 68 3.03 -7.69 1.43
C LEU A 68 4.17 -7.94 0.45
N GLY A 69 4.60 -9.18 0.40
CA GLY A 69 5.47 -9.69 -0.63
C GLY A 69 5.27 -11.20 -0.76
N ALA A 70 5.54 -11.74 -1.93
CA ALA A 70 5.31 -13.15 -2.24
C ALA A 70 6.58 -13.81 -2.78
N ILE A 71 6.75 -15.08 -2.43
CA ILE A 71 7.73 -15.99 -3.02
C ILE A 71 6.95 -17.11 -3.65
N LEU A 72 7.04 -17.26 -4.98
CA LEU A 72 6.60 -18.48 -5.66
C LEU A 72 7.74 -19.49 -5.58
N THR A 73 7.39 -20.74 -5.32
CA THR A 73 8.36 -21.84 -5.25
C THR A 73 7.78 -23.13 -5.84
N THR A 74 8.63 -23.98 -6.35
CA THR A 74 8.30 -25.35 -6.76
C THR A 74 8.46 -26.35 -5.60
N ALA A 75 8.95 -25.90 -4.44
CA ALA A 75 9.04 -26.73 -3.25
C ALA A 75 7.63 -27.07 -2.72
N GLU A 76 7.44 -28.31 -2.33
CA GLU A 76 6.21 -28.73 -1.63
C GLU A 76 6.23 -28.22 -0.20
N LEU A 77 5.31 -27.31 0.12
CA LEU A 77 5.13 -26.77 1.45
C LEU A 77 3.71 -27.08 1.91
N ALA A 78 3.57 -27.48 3.16
CA ALA A 78 2.26 -27.67 3.77
C ALA A 78 1.53 -26.29 3.83
N PRO A 79 0.27 -26.20 3.34
CA PRO A 79 -0.47 -24.94 3.39
C PRO A 79 -0.88 -24.63 4.83
N ASP A 80 -0.87 -23.33 5.18
CA ASP A 80 -1.42 -22.84 6.42
C ASP A 80 -2.97 -22.83 6.40
N THR A 81 -3.59 -22.72 7.56
CA THR A 81 -5.04 -22.57 7.65
C THR A 81 -5.42 -21.12 7.36
N PRO A 82 -6.37 -20.87 6.44
CA PRO A 82 -6.85 -19.52 6.15
C PRO A 82 -7.41 -18.81 7.40
N GLU A 83 -7.17 -17.51 7.50
CA GLU A 83 -7.78 -16.70 8.56
C GLU A 83 -9.23 -16.36 8.21
N ILE A 84 -10.09 -16.27 9.22
CA ILE A 84 -11.50 -15.89 9.08
C ILE A 84 -11.70 -14.39 9.28
N ASP A 85 -12.82 -13.86 8.81
CA ASP A 85 -13.15 -12.43 8.97
C ASP A 85 -13.50 -12.08 10.43
N HIS A 86 -12.89 -11.02 10.94
CA HIS A 86 -13.16 -10.45 12.25
C HIS A 86 -13.67 -9.00 12.21
N CYS A 87 -14.16 -8.53 11.06
CA CYS A 87 -14.75 -7.19 10.95
C CYS A 87 -16.05 -7.03 11.73
N GLY A 88 -16.81 -8.12 11.90
CA GLY A 88 -18.11 -8.11 12.59
C GLY A 88 -19.08 -7.08 11.98
N SER A 89 -19.77 -6.31 12.80
CA SER A 89 -20.70 -5.25 12.37
C SER A 89 -20.02 -3.90 12.09
N CYS A 90 -18.70 -3.76 12.33
CA CYS A 90 -17.97 -2.50 12.17
C CYS A 90 -17.98 -2.04 10.72
N ARG A 91 -18.28 -0.75 10.49
CA ARG A 91 -18.29 -0.15 9.15
C ARG A 91 -17.52 1.18 9.07
N ARG A 92 -16.69 1.51 10.06
CA ARG A 92 -15.96 2.78 10.14
C ARG A 92 -15.19 3.14 8.87
N CYS A 93 -14.54 2.14 8.25
CA CYS A 93 -13.77 2.33 7.02
C CYS A 93 -14.65 2.69 5.80
N LEU A 94 -15.90 2.24 5.76
CA LEU A 94 -16.85 2.61 4.71
C LEU A 94 -17.33 4.04 4.92
N ASP A 95 -17.68 4.39 6.15
CA ASP A 95 -18.28 5.67 6.51
C ASP A 95 -17.30 6.85 6.44
N ILE A 96 -15.98 6.60 6.61
CA ILE A 96 -14.95 7.65 6.56
C ILE A 96 -14.52 8.01 5.13
N CYS A 97 -14.84 7.18 4.13
CA CYS A 97 -14.33 7.38 2.78
C CYS A 97 -14.84 8.68 2.15
N PRO A 98 -13.98 9.67 1.85
CA PRO A 98 -14.45 10.99 1.41
C PRO A 98 -15.12 10.97 0.04
N THR A 99 -14.89 9.93 -0.75
CA THR A 99 -15.38 9.79 -2.12
C THR A 99 -16.40 8.67 -2.27
N ASP A 100 -16.86 8.06 -1.17
CA ASP A 100 -17.79 6.92 -1.18
C ASP A 100 -17.33 5.82 -2.15
N ALA A 101 -16.05 5.45 -2.06
CA ALA A 101 -15.45 4.46 -2.95
C ALA A 101 -15.88 3.01 -2.64
N PHE A 102 -16.64 2.78 -1.57
CA PHE A 102 -17.11 1.46 -1.18
C PHE A 102 -18.63 1.32 -1.45
N PRO A 103 -19.05 0.77 -2.59
CA PRO A 103 -20.47 0.57 -2.88
C PRO A 103 -21.12 -0.45 -1.94
N ALA A 104 -20.34 -1.37 -1.41
CA ALA A 104 -20.74 -2.35 -0.40
C ALA A 104 -19.51 -2.80 0.41
N PRO A 105 -19.70 -3.43 1.58
CA PRO A 105 -18.60 -4.10 2.28
C PRO A 105 -17.84 -5.06 1.36
N TYR A 106 -16.52 -5.08 1.45
CA TYR A 106 -15.61 -5.92 0.65
C TYR A 106 -15.60 -5.60 -0.85
N GLN A 107 -16.18 -4.48 -1.26
CA GLN A 107 -16.18 -4.00 -2.64
C GLN A 107 -15.60 -2.60 -2.73
N LEU A 108 -14.71 -2.38 -3.70
CA LEU A 108 -14.09 -1.09 -3.96
C LEU A 108 -14.30 -0.67 -5.41
N ASP A 109 -14.88 0.49 -5.63
CA ASP A 109 -14.81 1.18 -6.92
C ASP A 109 -13.50 1.99 -6.98
N ALA A 110 -12.48 1.43 -7.61
CA ALA A 110 -11.17 2.06 -7.74
C ALA A 110 -11.25 3.44 -8.44
N ARG A 111 -12.23 3.66 -9.32
CA ARG A 111 -12.41 4.94 -10.04
C ARG A 111 -12.78 6.09 -9.10
N ARG A 112 -13.23 5.78 -7.89
CA ARG A 112 -13.55 6.73 -6.83
C ARG A 112 -12.49 6.75 -5.73
N CYS A 113 -11.62 5.72 -5.65
CA CYS A 113 -10.60 5.61 -4.62
C CYS A 113 -9.50 6.67 -4.80
N ILE A 114 -9.30 7.52 -3.79
CA ILE A 114 -8.29 8.59 -3.84
C ILE A 114 -6.89 8.02 -4.04
N SER A 115 -6.57 6.88 -3.44
CA SER A 115 -5.28 6.22 -3.64
C SER A 115 -5.05 5.88 -5.11
N TYR A 116 -6.03 5.23 -5.78
CA TYR A 116 -5.96 4.97 -7.21
C TYR A 116 -5.87 6.24 -8.04
N LEU A 117 -6.72 7.23 -7.73
CA LEU A 117 -6.78 8.49 -8.48
C LEU A 117 -5.45 9.26 -8.42
N THR A 118 -4.79 9.26 -7.27
CA THR A 118 -3.54 10.04 -7.07
C THR A 118 -2.29 9.29 -7.50
N ILE A 119 -2.30 7.95 -7.52
CA ILE A 119 -1.12 7.14 -7.83
C ILE A 119 -1.18 6.56 -9.24
N GLU A 120 -2.30 5.93 -9.64
CA GLU A 120 -2.36 5.12 -10.86
C GLU A 120 -3.07 5.82 -12.02
N HIS A 121 -4.14 6.56 -11.73
CA HIS A 121 -4.95 7.20 -12.76
C HIS A 121 -4.13 8.24 -13.58
N LYS A 122 -4.13 8.12 -14.90
CA LYS A 122 -3.34 8.97 -15.82
C LYS A 122 -4.07 10.24 -16.29
N GLY A 123 -5.40 10.24 -16.24
CA GLY A 123 -6.24 11.37 -16.68
C GLY A 123 -6.43 12.43 -15.61
N HIS A 124 -7.25 13.43 -15.91
CA HIS A 124 -7.68 14.41 -14.91
C HIS A 124 -8.62 13.79 -13.89
N ILE A 125 -8.51 14.19 -12.63
CA ILE A 125 -9.47 13.83 -11.59
C ILE A 125 -10.78 14.55 -11.89
N ALA A 126 -11.90 13.84 -11.88
CA ALA A 126 -13.24 14.40 -12.12
C ALA A 126 -13.55 15.53 -11.12
N ARG A 127 -14.22 16.58 -11.59
CA ARG A 127 -14.43 17.81 -10.80
C ARG A 127 -15.20 17.56 -9.51
N ASP A 128 -16.20 16.69 -9.55
CA ASP A 128 -17.02 16.31 -8.40
C ASP A 128 -16.23 15.62 -7.30
N LEU A 129 -15.12 14.95 -7.62
CA LEU A 129 -14.26 14.29 -6.64
C LEU A 129 -13.18 15.21 -6.04
N ARG A 130 -12.80 16.30 -6.71
CA ARG A 130 -11.65 17.13 -6.31
C ARG A 130 -11.78 17.70 -4.90
N ARG A 131 -12.98 18.15 -4.51
CA ARG A 131 -13.23 18.66 -3.16
C ARG A 131 -13.02 17.57 -2.10
N ALA A 132 -13.47 16.36 -2.38
CA ALA A 132 -13.34 15.21 -1.48
C ALA A 132 -11.89 14.69 -1.41
N VAL A 133 -11.10 14.81 -2.49
CA VAL A 133 -9.67 14.48 -2.48
C VAL A 133 -8.92 15.38 -1.48
N GLY A 134 -9.28 16.67 -1.38
CA GLY A 134 -8.64 17.62 -0.48
C GLY A 134 -7.13 17.70 -0.71
N ASN A 135 -6.33 17.70 0.36
CA ASN A 135 -4.86 17.83 0.31
C ASN A 135 -4.13 16.48 0.10
N ARG A 136 -4.81 15.42 -0.34
CA ARG A 136 -4.20 14.11 -0.55
C ARG A 136 -3.55 14.05 -1.92
N ILE A 137 -2.24 14.27 -1.97
CA ILE A 137 -1.47 14.36 -3.22
C ILE A 137 -0.85 13.03 -3.67
N PHE A 138 -0.74 12.06 -2.74
CA PHE A 138 -0.19 10.73 -3.03
C PHE A 138 -0.73 9.71 -2.04
N GLY A 139 -1.69 8.90 -2.47
CA GLY A 139 -2.35 7.91 -1.63
C GLY A 139 -3.44 8.50 -0.72
N CYS A 140 -4.14 7.60 -0.05
CA CYS A 140 -5.15 7.91 0.95
C CYS A 140 -5.30 6.67 1.83
N ASP A 141 -5.09 6.82 3.11
CA ASP A 141 -5.15 5.72 4.08
C ASP A 141 -6.28 5.89 5.10
N ASP A 142 -7.26 6.77 4.85
CA ASP A 142 -8.34 7.08 5.78
C ASP A 142 -9.09 5.81 6.23
N CYS A 143 -9.40 4.91 5.30
CA CYS A 143 -10.07 3.65 5.60
C CYS A 143 -9.21 2.70 6.45
N LEU A 144 -7.89 2.74 6.31
CA LEU A 144 -6.96 2.01 7.17
C LEU A 144 -6.84 2.67 8.54
N ALA A 145 -6.67 3.99 8.57
CA ALA A 145 -6.44 4.77 9.80
C ALA A 145 -7.55 4.58 10.85
N VAL A 146 -8.81 4.46 10.42
CA VAL A 146 -9.95 4.28 11.35
C VAL A 146 -10.18 2.82 11.75
N CYS A 147 -9.42 1.87 11.20
CA CYS A 147 -9.59 0.47 11.52
C CYS A 147 -9.26 0.19 13.00
N PRO A 148 -10.20 -0.34 13.80
CA PRO A 148 -9.96 -0.56 15.23
C PRO A 148 -8.86 -1.60 15.50
N TRP A 149 -8.53 -2.45 14.53
CA TRP A 149 -7.45 -3.42 14.63
C TRP A 149 -6.08 -2.76 14.63
N ASN A 150 -5.95 -1.51 14.18
CA ASN A 150 -4.69 -0.77 14.23
C ASN A 150 -4.19 -0.43 15.64
N LYS A 151 -5.00 -0.69 16.68
CA LYS A 151 -4.50 -0.70 18.07
C LYS A 151 -3.34 -1.68 18.29
N PHE A 152 -3.20 -2.67 17.42
CA PHE A 152 -2.10 -3.66 17.43
C PHE A 152 -0.98 -3.30 16.45
N ALA A 153 -1.13 -2.24 15.65
CA ALA A 153 -0.10 -1.83 14.72
C ALA A 153 1.15 -1.34 15.46
N GLN A 154 2.31 -1.67 14.92
CA GLN A 154 3.60 -1.27 15.46
C GLN A 154 4.35 -0.39 14.46
N HIS A 155 5.15 0.53 14.98
CA HIS A 155 6.04 1.32 14.13
C HIS A 155 7.07 0.42 13.45
N ALA A 156 7.36 0.74 12.18
CA ALA A 156 8.40 0.03 11.45
C ALA A 156 9.77 0.25 12.12
N ALA A 157 10.41 -0.84 12.54
CA ALA A 157 11.75 -0.80 13.12
C ALA A 157 12.84 -0.49 12.08
N ASP A 158 12.55 -0.67 10.80
CA ASP A 158 13.51 -0.43 9.73
C ASP A 158 13.68 1.06 9.45
N GLN A 159 14.85 1.60 9.76
CA GLN A 159 15.19 3.01 9.58
C GLN A 159 15.05 3.50 8.12
N ARG A 160 15.02 2.60 7.14
CA ARG A 160 14.79 2.96 5.74
C ARG A 160 13.37 3.49 5.51
N PHE A 161 12.43 3.21 6.41
CA PHE A 161 11.06 3.74 6.39
C PHE A 161 10.89 5.03 7.22
N ALA A 162 11.94 5.53 7.86
CA ALA A 162 11.86 6.81 8.56
C ALA A 162 11.53 7.95 7.59
N VAL A 163 10.71 8.88 8.05
CA VAL A 163 10.35 10.09 7.26
C VAL A 163 11.59 10.95 7.07
N ARG A 164 11.73 11.55 5.88
CA ARG A 164 12.72 12.60 5.62
C ARG A 164 12.06 13.96 5.87
N GLU A 165 12.74 14.84 6.60
CA GLU A 165 12.23 16.17 6.93
C GLU A 165 11.80 16.96 5.70
N GLU A 166 12.56 16.87 4.59
CA GLU A 166 12.30 17.62 3.35
C GLU A 166 10.98 17.23 2.64
N ILE A 167 10.41 16.08 3.01
CA ILE A 167 9.14 15.58 2.44
C ILE A 167 8.07 15.38 3.49
N ASP A 168 8.34 15.78 4.73
CA ASP A 168 7.38 15.71 5.83
C ASP A 168 6.51 16.96 5.82
N ASN A 169 5.25 16.79 5.41
CA ASN A 169 4.22 17.82 5.42
C ASN A 169 4.61 19.19 4.81
N PRO A 170 5.18 19.25 3.58
CA PRO A 170 5.53 20.51 2.97
C PRO A 170 4.25 21.28 2.57
N PRO A 171 4.28 22.64 2.58
CA PRO A 171 3.19 23.42 2.01
C PRO A 171 2.96 23.03 0.54
N LEU A 172 1.68 22.88 0.12
CA LEU A 172 1.36 22.52 -1.27
C LEU A 172 1.88 23.54 -2.28
N ALA A 173 1.86 24.83 -1.91
CA ALA A 173 2.38 25.90 -2.75
C ALA A 173 3.86 25.70 -3.13
N ASP A 174 4.68 25.17 -2.21
CA ASP A 174 6.10 24.92 -2.47
C ASP A 174 6.32 23.77 -3.47
N LEU A 175 5.32 22.89 -3.60
CA LEU A 175 5.37 21.76 -4.52
C LEU A 175 4.99 22.14 -5.95
N LEU A 176 4.18 23.19 -6.14
CA LEU A 176 3.75 23.66 -7.47
C LEU A 176 4.91 24.15 -8.35
N GLY A 177 5.93 24.73 -7.73
CA GLY A 177 7.10 25.27 -8.43
C GLY A 177 8.15 24.23 -8.85
N LEU A 178 7.95 22.95 -8.58
CA LEU A 178 8.93 21.92 -8.91
C LEU A 178 9.02 21.69 -10.42
N ASP A 179 10.20 21.89 -10.99
CA ASP A 179 10.54 21.36 -12.32
C ASP A 179 10.83 19.86 -12.26
N ASP A 180 11.07 19.20 -13.38
CA ASP A 180 11.32 17.75 -13.41
C ASP A 180 12.62 17.37 -12.65
N ALA A 181 13.65 18.18 -12.73
CA ALA A 181 14.93 17.93 -12.05
C ALA A 181 14.76 18.03 -10.53
N ALA A 182 14.13 19.08 -10.04
CA ALA A 182 13.83 19.29 -8.63
C ALA A 182 12.88 18.21 -8.07
N PHE A 183 11.84 17.82 -8.83
CA PHE A 183 10.95 16.71 -8.48
C PHE A 183 11.73 15.40 -8.31
N ARG A 184 12.56 15.05 -9.30
CA ARG A 184 13.36 13.80 -9.26
C ARG A 184 14.37 13.79 -8.11
N ALA A 185 14.99 14.92 -7.82
CA ALA A 185 15.93 15.05 -6.70
C ALA A 185 15.22 14.92 -5.37
N ARG A 186 14.10 15.64 -5.16
CA ARG A 186 13.34 15.65 -3.90
C ARG A 186 12.76 14.29 -3.57
N PHE A 187 12.19 13.58 -4.55
CA PHE A 187 11.54 12.30 -4.36
C PHE A 187 12.41 11.09 -4.73
N ALA A 188 13.72 11.28 -4.90
CA ALA A 188 14.65 10.19 -5.18
C ALA A 188 14.54 9.06 -4.14
N GLY A 189 14.42 7.82 -4.64
CA GLY A 189 14.34 6.61 -3.80
C GLY A 189 13.02 6.47 -3.01
N THR A 190 11.98 7.23 -3.36
CA THR A 190 10.63 7.10 -2.79
C THR A 190 9.64 6.57 -3.84
N PRO A 191 8.51 5.95 -3.44
CA PRO A 191 7.49 5.52 -4.38
C PRO A 191 6.83 6.70 -5.13
N ILE A 192 6.83 7.92 -4.57
CA ILE A 192 6.29 9.13 -5.20
C ILE A 192 6.94 9.40 -6.56
N LYS A 193 8.26 9.15 -6.68
CA LYS A 193 8.98 9.34 -7.95
C LYS A 193 8.37 8.58 -9.13
N ARG A 194 7.69 7.45 -8.88
CA ARG A 194 7.07 6.59 -9.90
C ARG A 194 5.89 7.26 -10.60
N THR A 195 5.21 8.21 -9.95
CA THR A 195 4.08 8.92 -10.56
C THR A 195 4.52 9.85 -11.70
N GLY A 196 5.76 10.33 -11.66
CA GLY A 196 6.25 11.40 -12.53
C GLY A 196 5.74 12.77 -12.09
N ARG A 197 6.48 13.83 -12.50
CA ARG A 197 6.20 15.21 -12.10
C ARG A 197 4.79 15.67 -12.48
N ASP A 198 4.36 15.46 -13.71
CA ASP A 198 3.10 16.03 -14.22
C ASP A 198 1.88 15.44 -13.50
N ARG A 199 1.89 14.13 -13.22
CA ARG A 199 0.81 13.50 -12.45
C ARG A 199 0.84 13.95 -11.00
N PHE A 200 2.03 14.12 -10.42
CA PHE A 200 2.18 14.66 -9.07
C PHE A 200 1.63 16.08 -8.99
N LEU A 201 2.01 16.98 -9.90
CA LEU A 201 1.49 18.36 -9.92
C LEU A 201 -0.01 18.46 -10.18
N ARG A 202 -0.58 17.52 -10.96
CA ARG A 202 -2.03 17.41 -11.10
C ARG A 202 -2.75 17.21 -9.75
N ASN A 203 -2.09 16.52 -8.82
CA ASN A 203 -2.67 16.21 -7.51
C ASN A 203 -2.47 17.36 -6.49
N VAL A 204 -1.48 18.23 -6.71
CA VAL A 204 -1.21 19.43 -5.91
C VAL A 204 -2.18 20.55 -6.23
#